data_f3465823690e969b21a206a30912f986
#
_entry.id   f3465823690e969b21a206a30912f986
#
_cell.length_a   1.000
_cell.length_b   1.000
_cell.length_c   1.000
_cell.angle_alpha   90.00
_cell.angle_beta   90.00
_cell.angle_gamma   90.00
#
_symmetry.space_group_name_H-M   'P 1'
#
loop_
_entity.id
_entity.type
_entity.pdbx_description
1 polymer ?
#
loop_
_entity_poly.entity_id
_entity_poly.type
_entity_poly.pdbx_seq_one_letter_code
_entity_poly.pdbx_strand_id
1 'polypeptide(L)'
;MATQIKFRPQIRNFPHPDVSVATIAGTSTVVPPHVLTRAELKNYVREVFGLEGRRLEAIWSVIDNSKIDERHFAFPVEYVIQPRPLAQINLEYGQQAVALGEGAVGEALARAEMSPRDVDLLITVSCTGVMIPSLDAHLAGRLGFRSDVRRLPITELGCAAGAAGLAQAWEYLRAFPERTALLLAVELPTLTFQRKDFSQANLISSILFGDGAAAAVITGRDVPGPRIVASECFLFPNSLDAMGFDLRDSGFHIVLSKDVPQLIRERIRPLTEEFLTRQGLRRHDLSAFVLHPGGQKLLSFMEEELELSAQDTEPSWDVLRRYGNLSSASVLFILQEWMRRREVAPGSYGLLMAFGPGFTAEMILLQWP
;
A
#
# COMPACT_ATOMS: atom_id res chain seq x y z
N MET A 1 37.19 -6.70 12.69
CA MET A 1 36.42 -7.94 12.89
C MET A 1 35.01 -7.53 13.24
N ALA A 2 34.10 -7.55 12.28
CA ALA A 2 32.68 -7.26 12.52
C ALA A 2 32.05 -8.54 13.10
N THR A 3 31.62 -8.47 14.34
CA THR A 3 30.89 -9.55 14.99
C THR A 3 29.55 -9.69 14.28
N GLN A 4 29.39 -10.73 13.50
CA GLN A 4 28.08 -11.12 12.95
C GLN A 4 27.17 -11.47 14.12
N ILE A 5 26.32 -10.55 14.52
CA ILE A 5 25.21 -10.84 15.41
C ILE A 5 24.25 -11.73 14.62
N LYS A 6 24.28 -13.05 14.90
CA LYS A 6 23.27 -13.98 14.40
C LYS A 6 21.95 -13.63 15.09
N PHE A 7 21.15 -12.77 14.45
CA PHE A 7 19.82 -12.45 14.91
C PHE A 7 18.94 -13.68 14.69
N ARG A 8 18.57 -14.37 15.75
CA ARG A 8 17.42 -15.27 15.75
C ARG A 8 16.22 -14.43 16.16
N PRO A 9 15.23 -14.21 15.32
CA PRO A 9 14.02 -13.53 15.72
C PRO A 9 13.37 -14.33 16.84
N GLN A 10 13.28 -13.73 18.04
CA GLN A 10 12.47 -14.29 19.12
C GLN A 10 11.02 -13.90 18.88
N ILE A 11 10.37 -14.58 17.93
CA ILE A 11 8.96 -14.39 17.69
C ILE A 11 8.23 -15.29 18.68
N ARG A 12 7.36 -14.68 19.50
CA ARG A 12 6.54 -15.40 20.47
C ARG A 12 5.44 -16.16 19.72
N ASN A 13 5.45 -17.48 19.80
CA ASN A 13 4.29 -18.29 19.39
C ASN A 13 3.17 -18.05 20.41
N PHE A 14 2.11 -17.35 19.97
CA PHE A 14 0.85 -17.35 20.70
C PHE A 14 0.00 -18.50 20.15
N PRO A 15 -0.48 -19.44 21.01
CA PRO A 15 -1.43 -20.44 20.56
C PRO A 15 -2.67 -19.73 20.02
N HIS A 16 -3.08 -20.06 18.80
CA HIS A 16 -4.31 -19.52 18.20
C HIS A 16 -5.51 -20.11 18.95
N PRO A 17 -6.26 -19.32 19.74
CA PRO A 17 -7.58 -19.75 20.17
C PRO A 17 -8.47 -19.87 18.95
N ASP A 18 -9.56 -20.65 19.03
CA ASP A 18 -10.53 -20.91 17.98
C ASP A 18 -10.80 -19.66 17.14
N VAL A 19 -10.63 -19.80 15.83
CA VAL A 19 -10.45 -18.72 14.87
C VAL A 19 -11.74 -17.90 14.78
N SER A 20 -11.74 -16.73 15.41
CA SER A 20 -12.73 -15.70 15.06
C SER A 20 -12.50 -15.32 13.60
N VAL A 21 -13.52 -15.46 12.79
CA VAL A 21 -13.50 -15.19 11.36
C VAL A 21 -13.33 -13.68 11.16
N ALA A 22 -12.33 -13.27 10.39
CA ALA A 22 -12.21 -11.89 9.93
C ALA A 22 -12.27 -11.89 8.39
N THR A 23 -13.47 -11.67 7.87
CA THR A 23 -13.76 -11.74 6.43
C THR A 23 -13.69 -10.36 5.80
N ILE A 24 -13.03 -10.25 4.66
CA ILE A 24 -13.04 -9.04 3.84
C ILE A 24 -14.32 -9.07 3.00
N ALA A 25 -15.35 -8.38 3.50
CA ALA A 25 -16.69 -8.39 2.94
C ALA A 25 -16.86 -7.53 1.68
N GLY A 26 -16.06 -6.48 1.56
CA GLY A 26 -16.13 -5.57 0.41
C GLY A 26 -14.86 -4.73 0.28
N THR A 27 -14.47 -4.44 -0.95
CA THR A 27 -13.33 -3.59 -1.28
C THR A 27 -13.71 -2.56 -2.34
N SER A 28 -13.04 -1.42 -2.33
CA SER A 28 -13.20 -0.41 -3.36
C SER A 28 -11.86 0.23 -3.73
N THR A 29 -11.79 0.78 -4.93
CA THR A 29 -10.64 1.54 -5.41
C THR A 29 -11.12 2.78 -6.15
N VAL A 30 -10.55 3.93 -5.83
CA VAL A 30 -10.87 5.23 -6.43
C VAL A 30 -9.59 5.92 -6.85
N VAL A 31 -9.56 6.45 -8.05
CA VAL A 31 -8.45 7.25 -8.56
C VAL A 31 -8.93 8.65 -8.95
N PRO A 32 -8.09 9.66 -8.80
CA PRO A 32 -8.42 11.01 -9.26
C PRO A 32 -8.43 11.09 -10.81
N PRO A 33 -9.03 12.15 -11.39
CA PRO A 33 -9.39 12.18 -12.80
C PRO A 33 -8.23 12.51 -13.76
N HIS A 34 -7.14 13.10 -13.28
CA HIS A 34 -6.05 13.52 -14.17
C HIS A 34 -5.11 12.35 -14.42
N VAL A 35 -4.87 12.04 -15.68
CA VAL A 35 -4.00 10.94 -16.09
C VAL A 35 -2.73 11.49 -16.70
N LEU A 36 -1.59 10.90 -16.37
CA LEU A 36 -0.29 11.15 -16.97
C LEU A 36 0.22 9.86 -17.62
N THR A 37 0.26 9.84 -18.94
CA THR A 37 0.78 8.71 -19.70
C THR A 37 2.32 8.67 -19.69
N ARG A 38 2.88 7.49 -20.01
CA ARG A 38 4.34 7.31 -20.18
C ARG A 38 4.96 8.31 -21.17
N ALA A 39 4.28 8.57 -22.29
CA ALA A 39 4.76 9.49 -23.31
C ALA A 39 4.81 10.95 -22.81
N GLU A 40 3.76 11.39 -22.13
CA GLU A 40 3.70 12.72 -21.52
C GLU A 40 4.73 12.86 -20.41
N LEU A 41 4.92 11.83 -19.55
CA LEU A 41 5.95 11.84 -18.52
C LEU A 41 7.35 12.10 -19.08
N LYS A 42 7.71 11.47 -20.21
CA LYS A 42 9.01 11.71 -20.87
C LYS A 42 9.20 13.17 -21.26
N ASN A 43 8.15 13.83 -21.73
CA ASN A 43 8.16 15.25 -22.09
C ASN A 43 8.33 16.11 -20.82
N TYR A 44 7.53 15.88 -19.77
CA TYR A 44 7.62 16.65 -18.53
C TYR A 44 8.97 16.49 -17.82
N VAL A 45 9.54 15.29 -17.79
CA VAL A 45 10.87 15.08 -17.20
C VAL A 45 11.95 15.90 -17.93
N ARG A 46 11.90 15.95 -19.25
CA ARG A 46 12.81 16.79 -20.05
C ARG A 46 12.64 18.28 -19.70
N GLU A 47 11.40 18.76 -19.66
CA GLU A 47 11.10 20.19 -19.44
C GLU A 47 11.36 20.63 -17.99
N VAL A 48 10.89 19.86 -17.02
CA VAL A 48 10.96 20.21 -15.59
C VAL A 48 12.36 20.17 -15.06
N PHE A 49 13.15 19.15 -15.46
CA PHE A 49 14.51 18.96 -14.97
C PHE A 49 15.59 19.51 -15.93
N GLY A 50 15.20 20.02 -17.11
CA GLY A 50 16.13 20.57 -18.09
C GLY A 50 17.18 19.56 -18.54
N LEU A 51 16.81 18.26 -18.64
CA LEU A 51 17.74 17.19 -18.97
C LEU A 51 17.94 17.09 -20.48
N GLU A 52 19.19 16.87 -20.90
CA GLU A 52 19.57 16.70 -22.29
C GLU A 52 20.60 15.55 -22.47
N GLY A 53 20.75 15.09 -23.72
CA GLY A 53 21.74 14.11 -24.11
C GLY A 53 21.65 12.80 -23.29
N ARG A 54 22.82 12.25 -22.93
CA ARG A 54 22.91 10.95 -22.24
C ARG A 54 22.12 10.87 -20.92
N ARG A 55 21.98 12.00 -20.18
CA ARG A 55 21.20 12.00 -18.94
C ARG A 55 19.72 11.83 -19.22
N LEU A 56 19.19 12.50 -20.23
CA LEU A 56 17.80 12.37 -20.64
C LEU A 56 17.50 10.96 -21.14
N GLU A 57 18.39 10.40 -21.98
CA GLU A 57 18.29 9.02 -22.48
C GLU A 57 18.26 8.00 -21.33
N ALA A 58 19.12 8.17 -20.32
CA ALA A 58 19.14 7.31 -19.15
C ALA A 58 17.82 7.34 -18.38
N ILE A 59 17.24 8.54 -18.16
CA ILE A 59 15.95 8.66 -17.48
C ILE A 59 14.81 8.10 -18.34
N TRP A 60 14.79 8.32 -19.63
CA TRP A 60 13.82 7.70 -20.55
C TRP A 60 13.88 6.17 -20.49
N SER A 61 15.10 5.60 -20.43
CA SER A 61 15.26 4.16 -20.24
C SER A 61 14.67 3.68 -18.92
N VAL A 62 14.82 4.45 -17.83
CA VAL A 62 14.18 4.13 -16.54
C VAL A 62 12.65 4.17 -16.67
N ILE A 63 12.09 5.19 -17.34
CA ILE A 63 10.66 5.31 -17.59
C ILE A 63 10.13 4.11 -18.40
N ASP A 64 10.83 3.72 -19.48
CA ASP A 64 10.42 2.57 -20.31
C ASP A 64 10.49 1.25 -19.54
N ASN A 65 11.51 1.09 -18.70
CA ASN A 65 11.71 -0.11 -17.90
C ASN A 65 10.82 -0.16 -16.64
N SER A 66 10.18 0.94 -16.25
CA SER A 66 9.30 0.97 -15.06
C SER A 66 8.07 0.07 -15.19
N LYS A 67 7.67 -0.27 -16.43
CA LYS A 67 6.46 -1.02 -16.78
C LYS A 67 5.16 -0.28 -16.42
N ILE A 68 5.23 1.04 -16.20
CA ILE A 68 4.09 1.90 -15.91
C ILE A 68 3.63 2.55 -17.22
N ASP A 69 2.36 2.38 -17.59
CA ASP A 69 1.78 2.98 -18.77
C ASP A 69 1.19 4.35 -18.48
N GLU A 70 0.51 4.45 -17.32
CA GLU A 70 -0.17 5.67 -16.88
C GLU A 70 -0.23 5.76 -15.35
N ARG A 71 -0.47 6.96 -14.85
CA ARG A 71 -0.68 7.24 -13.43
C ARG A 71 -1.74 8.31 -13.27
N HIS A 72 -2.44 8.27 -12.15
CA HIS A 72 -3.46 9.23 -11.78
C HIS A 72 -2.93 10.29 -10.84
N PHE A 73 -3.41 11.52 -11.00
CA PHE A 73 -3.00 12.70 -10.27
C PHE A 73 -4.24 13.44 -9.74
N ALA A 74 -4.18 13.92 -8.50
CA ALA A 74 -5.25 14.72 -7.90
C ALA A 74 -5.43 16.07 -8.61
N PHE A 75 -4.36 16.60 -9.21
CA PHE A 75 -4.35 17.84 -9.97
C PHE A 75 -3.64 17.65 -11.31
N PRO A 76 -3.90 18.52 -12.31
CA PRO A 76 -3.14 18.51 -13.56
C PRO A 76 -1.62 18.59 -13.29
N VAL A 77 -0.83 17.87 -14.07
CA VAL A 77 0.63 17.83 -13.86
C VAL A 77 1.26 19.22 -13.94
N GLU A 78 0.75 20.08 -14.82
CA GLU A 78 1.20 21.48 -14.95
C GLU A 78 1.02 22.28 -13.66
N TYR A 79 0.01 21.93 -12.86
CA TYR A 79 -0.21 22.51 -11.53
C TYR A 79 0.73 21.89 -10.49
N VAL A 80 0.88 20.56 -10.49
CA VAL A 80 1.73 19.83 -9.53
C VAL A 80 3.19 20.29 -9.59
N ILE A 81 3.71 20.54 -10.78
CA ILE A 81 5.10 20.96 -10.98
C ILE A 81 5.38 22.44 -10.60
N GLN A 82 4.34 23.25 -10.30
CA GLN A 82 4.56 24.62 -9.85
C GLN A 82 4.99 24.67 -8.39
N PRO A 83 5.93 25.57 -8.03
CA PRO A 83 6.31 25.77 -6.65
C PRO A 83 5.13 26.27 -5.82
N ARG A 84 4.83 25.59 -4.70
CA ARG A 84 3.77 25.96 -3.75
C ARG A 84 4.30 25.84 -2.33
N PRO A 85 3.85 26.69 -1.39
CA PRO A 85 4.17 26.53 0.03
C PRO A 85 3.62 25.20 0.58
N LEU A 86 4.33 24.60 1.53
CA LEU A 86 3.88 23.37 2.20
C LEU A 86 2.46 23.49 2.77
N ALA A 87 2.13 24.65 3.36
CA ALA A 87 0.79 24.91 3.91
C ALA A 87 -0.32 24.78 2.85
N GLN A 88 -0.07 25.28 1.62
CA GLN A 88 -1.02 25.14 0.50
C GLN A 88 -1.12 23.69 0.03
N ILE A 89 0.02 23.02 -0.17
CA ILE A 89 0.07 21.63 -0.59
C ILE A 89 -0.69 20.75 0.41
N ASN A 90 -0.49 20.98 1.71
CA ASN A 90 -1.15 20.19 2.74
C ASN A 90 -2.67 20.50 2.86
N LEU A 91 -3.10 21.74 2.58
CA LEU A 91 -4.51 22.07 2.47
C LEU A 91 -5.17 21.34 1.29
N GLU A 92 -4.52 21.33 0.14
CA GLU A 92 -4.95 20.61 -1.07
C GLU A 92 -5.01 19.10 -0.83
N TYR A 93 -4.00 18.55 -0.16
CA TYR A 93 -4.00 17.16 0.29
C TYR A 93 -5.26 16.84 1.11
N GLY A 94 -5.55 17.64 2.14
CA GLY A 94 -6.71 17.41 3.01
C GLY A 94 -8.03 17.41 2.25
N GLN A 95 -8.21 18.33 1.30
CA GLN A 95 -9.42 18.42 0.48
C GLN A 95 -9.58 17.18 -0.43
N GLN A 96 -8.52 16.80 -1.11
CA GLN A 96 -8.54 15.64 -2.04
C GLN A 96 -8.64 14.32 -1.28
N ALA A 97 -7.95 14.19 -0.14
CA ALA A 97 -8.01 12.99 0.69
C ALA A 97 -9.43 12.72 1.21
N VAL A 98 -10.14 13.77 1.64
CA VAL A 98 -11.55 13.65 2.06
C VAL A 98 -12.43 13.23 0.88
N ALA A 99 -12.30 13.87 -0.28
CA ALA A 99 -13.13 13.58 -1.44
C ALA A 99 -12.94 12.15 -1.96
N LEU A 100 -11.68 11.70 -2.12
CA LEU A 100 -11.38 10.32 -2.54
C LEU A 100 -11.80 9.31 -1.47
N GLY A 101 -11.57 9.65 -0.19
CA GLY A 101 -11.96 8.80 0.93
C GLY A 101 -13.47 8.59 1.03
N GLU A 102 -14.28 9.63 0.81
CA GLU A 102 -15.75 9.51 0.77
C GLU A 102 -16.20 8.53 -0.32
N GLY A 103 -15.63 8.66 -1.53
CA GLY A 103 -15.93 7.75 -2.63
C GLY A 103 -15.54 6.32 -2.33
N ALA A 104 -14.32 6.09 -1.83
CA ALA A 104 -13.83 4.77 -1.52
C ALA A 104 -14.64 4.09 -0.40
N VAL A 105 -14.91 4.81 0.71
CA VAL A 105 -15.71 4.28 1.83
C VAL A 105 -17.12 3.95 1.38
N GLY A 106 -17.78 4.85 0.66
CA GLY A 106 -19.15 4.63 0.19
C GLY A 106 -19.28 3.39 -0.69
N GLU A 107 -18.37 3.21 -1.64
CA GLU A 107 -18.38 2.06 -2.54
C GLU A 107 -18.04 0.75 -1.82
N ALA A 108 -17.04 0.74 -0.91
CA ALA A 108 -16.68 -0.46 -0.14
C ALA A 108 -17.83 -0.94 0.74
N LEU A 109 -18.51 -0.02 1.43
CA LEU A 109 -19.68 -0.32 2.25
C LEU A 109 -20.86 -0.84 1.42
N ALA A 110 -21.11 -0.22 0.25
CA ALA A 110 -22.15 -0.68 -0.67
C ALA A 110 -21.91 -2.12 -1.15
N ARG A 111 -20.65 -2.47 -1.48
CA ARG A 111 -20.27 -3.84 -1.88
C ARG A 111 -20.36 -4.85 -0.74
N ALA A 112 -20.15 -4.40 0.49
CA ALA A 112 -20.32 -5.21 1.69
C ALA A 112 -21.80 -5.31 2.15
N GLU A 113 -22.72 -4.62 1.46
CA GLU A 113 -24.13 -4.48 1.87
C GLU A 113 -24.28 -3.91 3.30
N MET A 114 -23.40 -2.97 3.66
CA MET A 114 -23.34 -2.34 4.98
C MET A 114 -23.46 -0.82 4.87
N SER A 115 -23.76 -0.18 5.99
CA SER A 115 -23.83 1.28 6.15
C SER A 115 -22.69 1.79 7.06
N PRO A 116 -22.40 3.09 7.09
CA PRO A 116 -21.45 3.65 8.05
C PRO A 116 -21.81 3.37 9.52
N ARG A 117 -23.09 3.11 9.82
CA ARG A 117 -23.56 2.78 11.17
C ARG A 117 -23.22 1.37 11.62
N ASP A 118 -22.84 0.48 10.68
CA ASP A 118 -22.42 -0.88 10.98
C ASP A 118 -20.92 -0.96 11.36
N VAL A 119 -20.17 0.13 11.15
CA VAL A 119 -18.72 0.17 11.41
C VAL A 119 -18.44 0.52 12.86
N ASP A 120 -17.64 -0.31 13.53
CA ASP A 120 -17.21 -0.14 14.91
C ASP A 120 -15.80 0.43 15.03
N LEU A 121 -14.94 0.14 14.05
CA LEU A 121 -13.57 0.65 13.97
C LEU A 121 -13.29 1.23 12.56
N LEU A 122 -12.92 2.51 12.51
CA LEU A 122 -12.46 3.18 11.30
C LEU A 122 -10.93 3.34 11.37
N ILE A 123 -10.22 2.62 10.49
CA ILE A 123 -8.78 2.69 10.32
C ILE A 123 -8.50 3.53 9.07
N THR A 124 -7.71 4.58 9.21
CA THR A 124 -7.27 5.37 8.05
C THR A 124 -5.75 5.36 7.95
N VAL A 125 -5.22 5.14 6.76
CA VAL A 125 -3.78 5.14 6.51
C VAL A 125 -3.44 6.14 5.41
N SER A 126 -2.43 6.98 5.64
CA SER A 126 -1.85 7.88 4.67
C SER A 126 -0.50 8.41 5.18
N CYS A 127 0.49 8.50 4.30
CA CYS A 127 1.81 9.07 4.63
C CYS A 127 2.18 10.29 3.78
N THR A 128 1.26 10.78 2.95
CA THR A 128 1.55 11.79 1.92
C THR A 128 1.04 13.20 2.28
N GLY A 129 0.51 13.37 3.48
CA GLY A 129 0.09 14.65 4.04
C GLY A 129 -0.26 14.55 5.53
N VAL A 130 -0.50 15.68 6.17
CA VAL A 130 -0.82 15.77 7.60
C VAL A 130 -2.17 16.44 7.82
N MET A 131 -3.02 15.79 8.60
CA MET A 131 -4.32 16.34 9.01
C MET A 131 -4.51 16.21 10.52
N ILE A 132 -4.83 17.33 11.17
CA ILE A 132 -5.22 17.38 12.58
C ILE A 132 -6.44 18.33 12.69
N PRO A 133 -7.66 17.81 12.89
CA PRO A 133 -8.07 16.39 13.06
C PRO A 133 -7.76 15.50 11.85
N SER A 134 -7.54 14.20 12.12
CA SER A 134 -7.21 13.19 11.11
C SER A 134 -8.35 12.90 10.13
N LEU A 135 -8.02 12.30 8.99
CA LEU A 135 -8.95 12.00 7.89
C LEU A 135 -10.22 11.26 8.36
N ASP A 136 -10.06 10.28 9.25
CA ASP A 136 -11.17 9.53 9.86
C ASP A 136 -12.17 10.44 10.58
N ALA A 137 -11.70 11.49 11.27
CA ALA A 137 -12.59 12.45 11.97
C ALA A 137 -13.45 13.24 10.99
N HIS A 138 -12.86 13.67 9.86
CA HIS A 138 -13.59 14.37 8.80
C HIS A 138 -14.64 13.46 8.16
N LEU A 139 -14.28 12.22 7.84
CA LEU A 139 -15.17 11.26 7.21
C LEU A 139 -16.28 10.80 8.15
N ALA A 140 -16.00 10.58 9.44
CA ALA A 140 -16.98 10.16 10.41
C ALA A 140 -18.18 11.11 10.49
N GLY A 141 -17.91 12.42 10.53
CA GLY A 141 -18.96 13.44 10.55
C GLY A 141 -19.74 13.56 9.24
N ARG A 142 -19.05 13.40 8.10
CA ARG A 142 -19.65 13.61 6.76
C ARG A 142 -20.48 12.41 6.29
N LEU A 143 -20.05 11.19 6.60
CA LEU A 143 -20.70 9.96 6.16
C LEU A 143 -21.72 9.40 7.17
N GLY A 144 -21.87 10.01 8.34
CA GLY A 144 -22.87 9.63 9.33
C GLY A 144 -22.51 8.36 10.10
N PHE A 145 -21.24 8.13 10.38
CA PHE A 145 -20.81 7.10 11.32
C PHE A 145 -21.43 7.33 12.71
N ARG A 146 -21.51 6.29 13.53
CA ARG A 146 -21.96 6.42 14.91
C ARG A 146 -20.98 7.28 15.73
N SER A 147 -21.47 7.97 16.74
CA SER A 147 -20.63 8.80 17.63
C SER A 147 -19.65 8.01 18.50
N ASP A 148 -19.88 6.70 18.66
CA ASP A 148 -19.04 5.77 19.43
C ASP A 148 -18.08 4.96 18.54
N VAL A 149 -18.01 5.26 17.23
CA VAL A 149 -17.04 4.62 16.32
C VAL A 149 -15.62 4.85 16.83
N ARG A 150 -14.85 3.78 16.95
CA ARG A 150 -13.41 3.89 17.27
C ARG A 150 -12.64 4.31 16.05
N ARG A 151 -11.58 5.08 16.25
CA ARG A 151 -10.74 5.62 15.17
C ARG A 151 -9.28 5.25 15.40
N LEU A 152 -8.62 4.82 14.33
CA LEU A 152 -7.19 4.45 14.32
C LEU A 152 -6.51 5.05 13.09
N PRO A 153 -6.03 6.30 13.15
CA PRO A 153 -5.22 6.86 12.09
C PRO A 153 -3.77 6.34 12.17
N ILE A 154 -3.21 5.91 11.02
CA ILE A 154 -1.84 5.44 10.86
C ILE A 154 -1.18 6.30 9.79
N THR A 155 -0.07 6.96 10.10
CA THR A 155 0.57 7.94 9.19
C THR A 155 1.98 7.54 8.78
N GLU A 156 2.77 6.88 9.62
CA GLU A 156 4.22 6.73 9.43
C GLU A 156 4.66 5.38 8.80
N LEU A 157 3.74 4.44 8.58
CA LEU A 157 4.08 3.13 8.03
C LEU A 157 4.21 3.09 6.50
N GLY A 158 3.96 4.21 5.80
CA GLY A 158 4.14 4.31 4.35
C GLY A 158 3.47 3.18 3.58
N CYS A 159 4.18 2.61 2.61
CA CYS A 159 3.65 1.55 1.73
C CYS A 159 3.21 0.27 2.48
N ALA A 160 3.72 0.00 3.68
CA ALA A 160 3.29 -1.14 4.50
C ALA A 160 1.93 -0.91 5.18
N ALA A 161 1.47 0.34 5.30
CA ALA A 161 0.32 0.71 6.12
C ALA A 161 -1.01 0.05 5.67
N GLY A 162 -1.18 -0.24 4.37
CA GLY A 162 -2.35 -0.98 3.89
C GLY A 162 -2.44 -2.39 4.45
N ALA A 163 -1.32 -3.11 4.47
CA ALA A 163 -1.23 -4.44 5.08
C ALA A 163 -1.34 -4.36 6.61
N ALA A 164 -0.61 -3.43 7.24
CA ALA A 164 -0.68 -3.21 8.69
C ALA A 164 -2.11 -2.86 9.14
N GLY A 165 -2.85 -2.06 8.38
CA GLY A 165 -4.25 -1.74 8.66
C GLY A 165 -5.17 -2.95 8.62
N LEU A 166 -4.96 -3.87 7.66
CA LEU A 166 -5.66 -5.17 7.62
C LEU A 166 -5.31 -6.03 8.84
N ALA A 167 -4.03 -6.07 9.24
CA ALA A 167 -3.57 -6.77 10.43
C ALA A 167 -4.25 -6.23 11.71
N GLN A 168 -4.30 -4.89 11.87
CA GLN A 168 -4.98 -4.23 12.98
C GLN A 168 -6.50 -4.52 13.00
N ALA A 169 -7.14 -4.53 11.83
CA ALA A 169 -8.55 -4.93 11.73
C ALA A 169 -8.77 -6.39 12.17
N TRP A 170 -7.89 -7.30 11.72
CA TRP A 170 -7.95 -8.70 12.13
C TRP A 170 -7.74 -8.89 13.62
N GLU A 171 -6.73 -8.25 14.22
CA GLU A 171 -6.46 -8.30 15.67
C GLU A 171 -7.64 -7.76 16.49
N TYR A 172 -8.24 -6.65 16.02
CA TYR A 172 -9.44 -6.08 16.64
C TYR A 172 -10.62 -7.03 16.61
N LEU A 173 -10.88 -7.68 15.47
CA LEU A 173 -11.98 -8.62 15.30
C LEU A 173 -11.78 -9.93 16.06
N ARG A 174 -10.54 -10.34 16.32
CA ARG A 174 -10.26 -11.46 17.24
C ARG A 174 -10.71 -11.17 18.68
N ALA A 175 -10.59 -9.90 19.10
CA ALA A 175 -11.08 -9.48 20.41
C ALA A 175 -12.60 -9.20 20.43
N PHE A 176 -13.17 -8.83 19.28
CA PHE A 176 -14.57 -8.42 19.12
C PHE A 176 -15.18 -9.03 17.86
N PRO A 177 -15.50 -10.34 17.86
CA PRO A 177 -15.88 -11.08 16.64
C PRO A 177 -17.23 -10.65 16.03
N GLU A 178 -18.09 -9.97 16.78
CA GLU A 178 -19.40 -9.47 16.29
C GLU A 178 -19.29 -8.11 15.57
N ARG A 179 -18.09 -7.51 15.55
CA ARG A 179 -17.90 -6.15 15.07
C ARG A 179 -17.45 -6.09 13.61
N THR A 180 -17.42 -4.85 13.11
CA THR A 180 -16.96 -4.53 11.77
C THR A 180 -15.90 -3.43 11.82
N ALA A 181 -14.80 -3.64 11.11
CA ALA A 181 -13.76 -2.64 10.87
C ALA A 181 -13.81 -2.18 9.42
N LEU A 182 -13.52 -0.91 9.18
CA LEU A 182 -13.32 -0.34 7.86
C LEU A 182 -11.91 0.21 7.79
N LEU A 183 -11.12 -0.27 6.83
CA LEU A 183 -9.81 0.27 6.47
C LEU A 183 -9.95 1.16 5.24
N LEU A 184 -9.42 2.38 5.33
CA LEU A 184 -9.29 3.31 4.22
C LEU A 184 -7.81 3.69 4.05
N ALA A 185 -7.26 3.48 2.87
CA ALA A 185 -5.96 3.99 2.44
C ALA A 185 -6.16 5.13 1.45
N VAL A 186 -5.55 6.30 1.70
CA VAL A 186 -5.57 7.43 0.77
C VAL A 186 -4.15 7.96 0.61
N GLU A 187 -3.66 7.93 -0.62
CA GLU A 187 -2.30 8.41 -0.91
C GLU A 187 -2.28 9.37 -2.08
N LEU A 188 -1.63 10.49 -1.87
CA LEU A 188 -1.45 11.55 -2.85
C LEU A 188 0.04 11.90 -3.00
N PRO A 189 0.90 10.90 -3.32
CA PRO A 189 2.35 11.11 -3.38
C PRO A 189 2.78 12.10 -4.46
N THR A 190 1.95 12.38 -5.47
CA THR A 190 2.27 13.41 -6.47
C THR A 190 2.36 14.79 -5.86
N LEU A 191 1.68 15.06 -4.73
CA LEU A 191 1.79 16.31 -3.99
C LEU A 191 3.09 16.45 -3.21
N THR A 192 3.84 15.37 -3.01
CA THR A 192 5.16 15.42 -2.37
C THR A 192 6.29 15.72 -3.34
N PHE A 193 6.02 15.92 -4.63
CA PHE A 193 7.00 16.19 -5.66
C PHE A 193 7.85 17.44 -5.35
N GLN A 194 9.20 17.30 -5.44
CA GLN A 194 10.15 18.36 -5.15
C GLN A 194 10.86 18.79 -6.44
N ARG A 195 10.39 19.87 -7.07
CA ARG A 195 10.91 20.37 -8.36
C ARG A 195 12.41 20.69 -8.34
N LYS A 196 12.95 21.15 -7.21
CA LYS A 196 14.35 21.57 -7.06
C LYS A 196 15.26 20.44 -6.56
N ASP A 197 14.73 19.26 -6.33
CA ASP A 197 15.49 18.11 -5.88
C ASP A 197 15.83 17.20 -7.08
N PHE A 198 17.11 17.21 -7.47
CA PHE A 198 17.66 16.40 -8.56
C PHE A 198 18.24 15.06 -8.06
N SER A 199 17.96 14.67 -6.84
CA SER A 199 18.37 13.37 -6.29
C SER A 199 17.75 12.22 -7.08
N GLN A 200 18.45 11.09 -7.11
CA GLN A 200 17.94 9.88 -7.74
C GLN A 200 16.62 9.43 -7.10
N ALA A 201 16.48 9.56 -5.79
CA ALA A 201 15.27 9.20 -5.06
C ALA A 201 14.06 10.02 -5.56
N ASN A 202 14.17 11.34 -5.67
CA ASN A 202 13.09 12.19 -6.16
C ASN A 202 12.76 11.91 -7.64
N LEU A 203 13.77 11.71 -8.50
CA LEU A 203 13.56 11.35 -9.91
C LEU A 203 12.82 10.01 -10.05
N ILE A 204 13.26 8.97 -9.34
CA ILE A 204 12.62 7.66 -9.37
C ILE A 204 11.19 7.74 -8.81
N SER A 205 10.99 8.45 -7.70
CA SER A 205 9.68 8.66 -7.10
C SER A 205 8.71 9.35 -8.07
N SER A 206 9.18 10.40 -8.78
CA SER A 206 8.38 11.10 -9.79
C SER A 206 7.98 10.22 -10.99
N ILE A 207 8.68 9.11 -11.22
CA ILE A 207 8.35 8.11 -12.25
C ILE A 207 7.38 7.07 -11.71
N LEU A 208 7.53 6.64 -10.45
CA LEU A 208 6.83 5.48 -9.89
C LEU A 208 5.46 5.80 -9.31
N PHE A 209 5.34 6.88 -8.54
CA PHE A 209 4.15 7.10 -7.72
C PHE A 209 2.97 7.72 -8.47
N GLY A 210 1.76 7.27 -8.15
CA GLY A 210 0.48 7.82 -8.55
C GLY A 210 -0.44 8.00 -7.35
N ASP A 211 -1.53 8.78 -7.52
CA ASP A 211 -2.51 9.08 -6.48
C ASP A 211 -3.70 8.13 -6.53
N GLY A 212 -4.22 7.77 -5.36
CA GLY A 212 -5.41 6.93 -5.27
C GLY A 212 -5.87 6.68 -3.85
N ALA A 213 -7.06 6.13 -3.73
CA ALA A 213 -7.66 5.69 -2.49
C ALA A 213 -8.24 4.28 -2.65
N ALA A 214 -8.21 3.50 -1.59
CA ALA A 214 -8.86 2.20 -1.54
C ALA A 214 -9.43 1.96 -0.14
N ALA A 215 -10.56 1.25 -0.07
CA ALA A 215 -11.14 0.85 1.19
C ALA A 215 -11.44 -0.64 1.23
N ALA A 216 -11.43 -1.21 2.42
CA ALA A 216 -11.84 -2.57 2.70
C ALA A 216 -12.74 -2.61 3.95
N VAL A 217 -13.84 -3.33 3.86
CA VAL A 217 -14.72 -3.66 5.00
C VAL A 217 -14.36 -5.04 5.48
N ILE A 218 -13.95 -5.15 6.74
CA ILE A 218 -13.57 -6.40 7.39
C ILE A 218 -14.55 -6.67 8.52
N THR A 219 -15.19 -7.83 8.55
CA THR A 219 -16.18 -8.16 9.57
C THR A 219 -15.93 -9.54 10.17
N GLY A 220 -16.29 -9.69 11.43
CA GLY A 220 -16.29 -10.99 12.10
C GLY A 220 -17.51 -11.85 11.78
N ARG A 221 -18.46 -11.33 10.98
CA ARG A 221 -19.65 -12.07 10.54
C ARG A 221 -19.28 -13.06 9.43
N ASP A 222 -20.02 -14.16 9.36
CA ASP A 222 -19.87 -15.14 8.28
C ASP A 222 -20.55 -14.61 7.01
N VAL A 223 -19.76 -14.02 6.13
CA VAL A 223 -20.18 -13.44 4.84
C VAL A 223 -19.20 -13.90 3.74
N PRO A 224 -19.61 -13.85 2.46
CA PRO A 224 -18.72 -14.18 1.35
C PRO A 224 -17.48 -13.24 1.32
N GLY A 225 -16.30 -13.81 1.11
CA GLY A 225 -15.05 -13.05 0.95
C GLY A 225 -13.84 -13.78 1.52
N PRO A 226 -12.61 -13.38 1.14
CA PRO A 226 -11.41 -13.96 1.71
C PRO A 226 -11.27 -13.64 3.19
N ARG A 227 -10.82 -14.63 3.96
CA ARG A 227 -10.63 -14.56 5.42
C ARG A 227 -9.18 -14.25 5.73
N ILE A 228 -8.92 -13.37 6.68
CA ILE A 228 -7.60 -13.16 7.24
C ILE A 228 -7.35 -14.25 8.28
N VAL A 229 -6.35 -15.08 8.04
CA VAL A 229 -6.03 -16.26 8.88
C VAL A 229 -4.90 -15.96 9.85
N ALA A 230 -3.86 -15.24 9.38
CA ALA A 230 -2.70 -14.88 10.17
C ALA A 230 -2.09 -13.57 9.65
N SER A 231 -1.39 -12.87 10.52
CA SER A 231 -0.55 -11.72 10.16
C SER A 231 0.77 -11.75 10.91
N GLU A 232 1.80 -11.18 10.28
CA GLU A 232 3.11 -11.04 10.88
C GLU A 232 3.82 -9.80 10.35
N CYS A 233 4.49 -9.09 11.26
CA CYS A 233 5.35 -7.96 10.93
C CYS A 233 6.81 -8.34 11.20
N PHE A 234 7.70 -7.95 10.29
CA PHE A 234 9.13 -8.09 10.45
C PHE A 234 9.83 -6.75 10.30
N LEU A 235 10.45 -6.25 11.36
CA LEU A 235 11.26 -5.04 11.35
C LEU A 235 12.71 -5.41 11.03
N PHE A 236 13.24 -4.86 9.92
CA PHE A 236 14.63 -5.09 9.51
C PHE A 236 15.57 -4.30 10.42
N PRO A 237 16.59 -4.94 11.01
CA PRO A 237 17.54 -4.25 11.86
C PRO A 237 18.45 -3.32 11.05
N ASN A 238 18.81 -2.16 11.62
CA ASN A 238 19.75 -1.19 11.04
C ASN A 238 19.34 -0.67 9.63
N SER A 239 18.07 -0.41 9.43
CA SER A 239 17.51 -0.04 8.11
C SER A 239 16.66 1.23 8.14
N LEU A 240 16.83 2.11 9.13
CA LEU A 240 16.07 3.36 9.26
C LEU A 240 16.22 4.27 8.02
N ASP A 241 17.41 4.29 7.40
CA ASP A 241 17.70 5.10 6.24
C ASP A 241 17.28 4.45 4.89
N ALA A 242 16.61 3.29 4.95
CA ALA A 242 16.25 2.55 3.75
C ALA A 242 15.12 3.24 2.97
N MET A 243 14.08 3.71 3.67
CA MET A 243 12.89 4.31 3.07
C MET A 243 12.20 5.24 4.06
N GLY A 244 11.62 6.34 3.55
CA GLY A 244 10.84 7.28 4.37
C GLY A 244 10.70 8.64 3.71
N PHE A 245 10.41 9.63 4.55
CA PHE A 245 10.39 11.03 4.17
C PHE A 245 11.17 11.87 5.18
N ASP A 246 11.95 12.85 4.66
CA ASP A 246 12.45 13.98 5.42
C ASP A 246 11.45 15.13 5.28
N LEU A 247 10.88 15.60 6.39
CA LEU A 247 10.04 16.78 6.38
C LEU A 247 10.93 18.03 6.46
N ARG A 248 10.85 18.89 5.44
CA ARG A 248 11.59 20.14 5.31
C ARG A 248 10.63 21.31 5.06
N ASP A 249 11.13 22.55 5.06
CA ASP A 249 10.31 23.73 4.79
C ASP A 249 9.58 23.68 3.43
N SER A 250 10.16 22.99 2.44
CA SER A 250 9.57 22.81 1.11
C SER A 250 8.59 21.61 1.01
N GLY A 251 8.44 20.82 2.07
CA GLY A 251 7.55 19.65 2.09
C GLY A 251 8.25 18.33 2.39
N PHE A 252 7.60 17.25 2.02
CA PHE A 252 8.10 15.90 2.18
C PHE A 252 9.17 15.59 1.11
N HIS A 253 10.39 15.28 1.54
CA HIS A 253 11.47 14.82 0.68
C HIS A 253 11.63 13.32 0.81
N ILE A 254 11.47 12.60 -0.29
CA ILE A 254 11.56 11.15 -0.25
C ILE A 254 12.97 10.66 0.07
N VAL A 255 13.04 9.71 1.00
CA VAL A 255 14.23 8.90 1.26
C VAL A 255 13.97 7.52 0.66
N LEU A 256 14.80 7.11 -0.28
CA LEU A 256 14.71 5.80 -0.93
C LEU A 256 16.11 5.30 -1.27
N SER A 257 16.62 4.36 -0.48
CA SER A 257 17.91 3.75 -0.73
C SER A 257 17.85 2.87 -1.98
N LYS A 258 18.91 2.95 -2.79
CA LYS A 258 19.13 2.02 -3.93
C LYS A 258 19.26 0.55 -3.49
N ASP A 259 19.54 0.31 -2.21
CA ASP A 259 19.80 -1.01 -1.66
C ASP A 259 18.51 -1.73 -1.19
N VAL A 260 17.37 -1.01 -1.13
CA VAL A 260 16.06 -1.58 -0.75
C VAL A 260 15.70 -2.85 -1.55
N PRO A 261 15.81 -2.90 -2.88
CA PRO A 261 15.50 -4.12 -3.62
C PRO A 261 16.38 -5.31 -3.22
N GLN A 262 17.67 -5.08 -2.97
CA GLN A 262 18.59 -6.13 -2.55
C GLN A 262 18.29 -6.61 -1.12
N LEU A 263 17.98 -5.69 -0.20
CA LEU A 263 17.58 -6.01 1.17
C LEU A 263 16.35 -6.92 1.19
N ILE A 264 15.37 -6.62 0.35
CA ILE A 264 14.17 -7.45 0.19
C ILE A 264 14.52 -8.81 -0.42
N ARG A 265 15.30 -8.82 -1.51
CA ARG A 265 15.72 -10.05 -2.17
C ARG A 265 16.37 -11.05 -1.21
N GLU A 266 17.25 -10.58 -0.35
CA GLU A 266 17.96 -11.44 0.62
C GLU A 266 17.07 -12.03 1.71
N ARG A 267 15.92 -11.42 1.98
CA ARG A 267 15.08 -11.77 3.13
C ARG A 267 13.72 -12.32 2.80
N ILE A 268 13.19 -12.05 1.61
CA ILE A 268 11.79 -12.39 1.28
C ILE A 268 11.51 -13.89 1.36
N ARG A 269 12.38 -14.73 0.79
CA ARG A 269 12.22 -16.20 0.84
C ARG A 269 12.22 -16.72 2.28
N PRO A 270 13.27 -16.50 3.11
CA PRO A 270 13.29 -17.02 4.47
C PRO A 270 12.15 -16.47 5.35
N LEU A 271 11.76 -15.20 5.19
CA LEU A 271 10.61 -14.64 5.93
C LEU A 271 9.30 -15.33 5.56
N THR A 272 9.08 -15.53 4.26
CA THR A 272 7.88 -16.21 3.77
C THR A 272 7.82 -17.66 4.23
N GLU A 273 8.92 -18.41 4.13
CA GLU A 273 9.00 -19.82 4.55
C GLU A 273 8.76 -19.95 6.06
N GLU A 274 9.36 -19.06 6.85
CA GLU A 274 9.18 -19.06 8.30
C GLU A 274 7.74 -18.73 8.70
N PHE A 275 7.13 -17.70 8.07
CA PHE A 275 5.73 -17.35 8.28
C PHE A 275 4.78 -18.50 7.95
N LEU A 276 4.92 -19.11 6.77
CA LEU A 276 4.07 -20.21 6.33
C LEU A 276 4.26 -21.47 7.18
N THR A 277 5.51 -21.81 7.57
CA THR A 277 5.80 -22.96 8.41
C THR A 277 5.08 -22.87 9.76
N ARG A 278 4.98 -21.67 10.36
CA ARG A 278 4.20 -21.46 11.59
C ARG A 278 2.71 -21.72 11.42
N GLN A 279 2.20 -21.61 10.20
CA GLN A 279 0.81 -21.93 9.85
C GLN A 279 0.62 -23.37 9.34
N GLY A 280 1.68 -24.18 9.35
CA GLY A 280 1.65 -25.55 8.82
C GLY A 280 1.57 -25.63 7.29
N LEU A 281 1.91 -24.54 6.61
CA LEU A 281 1.82 -24.39 5.16
C LEU A 281 3.21 -24.29 4.52
N ARG A 282 3.24 -24.48 3.22
CA ARG A 282 4.39 -24.27 2.35
C ARG A 282 3.98 -23.35 1.19
N ARG A 283 4.95 -22.79 0.46
CA ARG A 283 4.70 -21.89 -0.66
C ARG A 283 3.74 -22.48 -1.71
N HIS A 284 3.85 -23.79 -2.01
CA HIS A 284 3.00 -24.45 -3.01
C HIS A 284 1.54 -24.64 -2.58
N ASP A 285 1.21 -24.38 -1.31
CA ASP A 285 -0.17 -24.37 -0.82
C ASP A 285 -0.87 -23.02 -1.11
N LEU A 286 -0.12 -22.04 -1.64
CA LEU A 286 -0.63 -20.71 -1.97
C LEU A 286 -1.06 -20.64 -3.44
N SER A 287 -2.22 -20.06 -3.70
CA SER A 287 -2.80 -19.88 -5.04
C SER A 287 -3.04 -18.40 -5.40
N ALA A 288 -2.84 -17.46 -4.47
CA ALA A 288 -3.01 -16.03 -4.71
C ALA A 288 -1.88 -15.22 -4.06
N PHE A 289 -1.41 -14.20 -4.76
CA PHE A 289 -0.29 -13.37 -4.30
C PHE A 289 -0.62 -11.89 -4.46
N VAL A 290 -0.86 -11.21 -3.34
CA VAL A 290 -1.10 -9.77 -3.28
C VAL A 290 0.22 -9.09 -2.90
N LEU A 291 1.08 -8.84 -3.87
CA LEU A 291 2.43 -8.34 -3.66
C LEU A 291 2.51 -6.86 -3.94
N HIS A 292 2.93 -6.06 -2.94
CA HIS A 292 3.08 -4.61 -3.11
C HIS A 292 4.00 -4.25 -4.29
N PRO A 293 3.52 -3.48 -5.28
CA PRO A 293 4.26 -3.18 -6.50
C PRO A 293 5.14 -1.94 -6.29
N GLY A 294 6.13 -2.04 -5.41
CA GLY A 294 7.05 -0.94 -5.11
C GLY A 294 7.90 -0.46 -6.29
N GLY A 295 7.83 -1.19 -7.41
CA GLY A 295 8.48 -0.93 -8.69
C GLY A 295 8.82 -2.24 -9.40
N GLN A 296 9.13 -2.14 -10.69
CA GLN A 296 9.43 -3.30 -11.55
C GLN A 296 10.47 -4.24 -10.93
N LYS A 297 11.60 -3.70 -10.48
CA LYS A 297 12.71 -4.50 -9.94
C LYS A 297 12.30 -5.27 -8.68
N LEU A 298 11.46 -4.68 -7.83
CA LEU A 298 10.97 -5.32 -6.63
C LEU A 298 10.05 -6.50 -6.95
N LEU A 299 9.08 -6.31 -7.85
CA LEU A 299 8.20 -7.39 -8.28
C LEU A 299 8.98 -8.55 -8.90
N SER A 300 9.94 -8.26 -9.80
CA SER A 300 10.78 -9.30 -10.40
C SER A 300 11.59 -10.08 -9.37
N PHE A 301 12.12 -9.43 -8.33
CA PHE A 301 12.82 -10.15 -7.26
C PHE A 301 11.88 -11.02 -6.43
N MET A 302 10.66 -10.56 -6.17
CA MET A 302 9.66 -11.40 -5.50
C MET A 302 9.28 -12.63 -6.32
N GLU A 303 9.14 -12.47 -7.64
CA GLU A 303 8.91 -13.61 -8.56
C GLU A 303 10.05 -14.62 -8.51
N GLU A 304 11.30 -14.16 -8.65
CA GLU A 304 12.48 -15.01 -8.61
C GLU A 304 12.62 -15.75 -7.28
N GLU A 305 12.57 -15.04 -6.17
CA GLU A 305 12.83 -15.60 -4.84
C GLU A 305 11.69 -16.49 -4.32
N LEU A 306 10.45 -16.20 -4.69
CA LEU A 306 9.30 -17.03 -4.31
C LEU A 306 8.92 -18.03 -5.39
N GLU A 307 9.69 -18.12 -6.49
CA GLU A 307 9.45 -19.06 -7.61
C GLU A 307 8.02 -18.94 -8.16
N LEU A 308 7.58 -17.69 -8.40
CA LEU A 308 6.23 -17.37 -8.87
C LEU A 308 6.18 -17.37 -10.40
N SER A 309 5.06 -17.82 -10.95
CA SER A 309 4.76 -17.66 -12.36
C SER A 309 4.25 -16.25 -12.67
N ALA A 310 4.28 -15.87 -13.95
CA ALA A 310 3.69 -14.60 -14.40
C ALA A 310 2.19 -14.49 -14.07
N GLN A 311 1.48 -15.63 -14.02
CA GLN A 311 0.06 -15.68 -13.69
C GLN A 311 -0.18 -15.39 -12.20
N ASP A 312 0.72 -15.81 -11.32
CA ASP A 312 0.63 -15.57 -9.87
C ASP A 312 0.74 -14.08 -9.53
N THR A 313 1.49 -13.32 -10.32
CA THR A 313 1.82 -11.90 -10.06
C THR A 313 1.11 -10.94 -11.00
N GLU A 314 0.36 -11.43 -11.99
CA GLU A 314 -0.33 -10.61 -12.99
C GLU A 314 -1.16 -9.46 -12.36
N PRO A 315 -1.97 -9.64 -11.27
CA PRO A 315 -2.69 -8.54 -10.65
C PRO A 315 -1.78 -7.44 -10.10
N SER A 316 -0.61 -7.81 -9.55
CA SER A 316 0.36 -6.84 -9.05
C SER A 316 1.02 -6.04 -10.20
N TRP A 317 1.33 -6.71 -11.31
CA TRP A 317 1.81 -6.06 -12.52
C TRP A 317 0.76 -5.17 -13.19
N ASP A 318 -0.49 -5.61 -13.22
CA ASP A 318 -1.60 -4.84 -13.77
C ASP A 318 -1.83 -3.54 -13.01
N VAL A 319 -1.81 -3.60 -11.68
CA VAL A 319 -1.93 -2.41 -10.84
C VAL A 319 -0.73 -1.48 -11.07
N LEU A 320 0.51 -1.99 -11.08
CA LEU A 320 1.70 -1.18 -11.37
C LEU A 320 1.60 -0.52 -12.75
N ARG A 321 1.17 -1.25 -13.76
CA ARG A 321 1.09 -0.77 -15.14
C ARG A 321 0.07 0.36 -15.30
N ARG A 322 -1.10 0.23 -14.67
CA ARG A 322 -2.25 1.14 -14.84
C ARG A 322 -2.25 2.31 -13.87
N TYR A 323 -1.60 2.18 -12.73
CA TYR A 323 -1.71 3.19 -11.66
C TYR A 323 -0.35 3.63 -11.10
N GLY A 324 0.73 2.90 -11.41
CA GLY A 324 2.01 3.07 -10.73
C GLY A 324 1.97 2.53 -9.30
N ASN A 325 2.86 3.03 -8.46
CA ASN A 325 2.89 2.73 -7.03
C ASN A 325 1.95 3.71 -6.28
N LEU A 326 0.86 3.20 -5.75
CA LEU A 326 -0.13 3.96 -4.95
C LEU A 326 0.19 3.90 -3.44
N SER A 327 1.46 3.66 -3.07
CA SER A 327 1.88 3.53 -1.67
C SER A 327 1.02 2.52 -0.89
N SER A 328 0.46 2.88 0.27
CA SER A 328 -0.34 2.00 1.13
C SER A 328 -1.62 1.47 0.45
N ALA A 329 -2.18 2.19 -0.51
CA ALA A 329 -3.39 1.76 -1.21
C ALA A 329 -3.13 0.61 -2.21
N SER A 330 -1.89 0.46 -2.71
CA SER A 330 -1.57 -0.51 -3.77
C SER A 330 -2.02 -1.94 -3.47
N VAL A 331 -1.78 -2.44 -2.26
CA VAL A 331 -2.16 -3.82 -1.90
C VAL A 331 -3.67 -4.03 -1.86
N LEU A 332 -4.45 -3.00 -1.56
CA LEU A 332 -5.92 -3.06 -1.60
C LEU A 332 -6.44 -3.03 -3.05
N PHE A 333 -5.77 -2.32 -3.97
CA PHE A 333 -6.05 -2.40 -5.41
C PHE A 333 -5.82 -3.83 -5.93
N ILE A 334 -4.69 -4.44 -5.59
CA ILE A 334 -4.36 -5.80 -6.01
C ILE A 334 -5.31 -6.82 -5.37
N LEU A 335 -5.64 -6.66 -4.09
CA LEU A 335 -6.60 -7.51 -3.40
C LEU A 335 -7.98 -7.46 -4.09
N GLN A 336 -8.45 -6.27 -4.49
CA GLN A 336 -9.69 -6.14 -5.24
C GLN A 336 -9.63 -6.89 -6.59
N GLU A 337 -8.52 -6.83 -7.31
CA GLU A 337 -8.36 -7.60 -8.56
C GLU A 337 -8.45 -9.11 -8.29
N TRP A 338 -7.82 -9.63 -7.25
CA TRP A 338 -7.95 -11.03 -6.85
C TRP A 338 -9.38 -11.40 -6.45
N MET A 339 -10.09 -10.56 -5.71
CA MET A 339 -11.49 -10.80 -5.30
C MET A 339 -12.45 -10.81 -6.52
N ARG A 340 -12.13 -10.07 -7.57
CA ARG A 340 -12.91 -10.03 -8.83
C ARG A 340 -12.66 -11.22 -9.74
N ARG A 341 -11.48 -11.80 -9.69
CA ARG A 341 -11.10 -13.00 -10.43
C ARG A 341 -11.70 -14.21 -9.71
N ARG A 342 -12.78 -14.74 -10.17
CA ARG A 342 -13.43 -15.92 -9.59
C ARG A 342 -12.63 -17.23 -9.77
N GLU A 343 -11.32 -17.15 -9.98
CA GLU A 343 -10.43 -18.26 -10.34
C GLU A 343 -9.72 -18.90 -9.14
N VAL A 344 -9.82 -18.30 -7.94
CA VAL A 344 -9.21 -18.88 -6.73
C VAL A 344 -10.15 -19.94 -6.18
N ALA A 345 -9.67 -21.18 -6.12
CA ALA A 345 -10.48 -22.31 -5.65
C ALA A 345 -10.85 -22.14 -4.17
N PRO A 346 -12.07 -22.56 -3.76
CA PRO A 346 -12.48 -22.57 -2.35
C PRO A 346 -11.48 -23.30 -1.46
N GLY A 347 -11.19 -22.74 -0.28
CA GLY A 347 -10.23 -23.28 0.68
C GLY A 347 -8.77 -22.95 0.38
N SER A 348 -8.46 -22.36 -0.79
CA SER A 348 -7.10 -21.98 -1.17
C SER A 348 -6.56 -20.84 -0.31
N TYR A 349 -5.25 -20.84 -0.10
CA TYR A 349 -4.55 -19.79 0.62
C TYR A 349 -3.93 -18.75 -0.31
N GLY A 350 -3.76 -17.55 0.19
CA GLY A 350 -3.04 -16.46 -0.47
C GLY A 350 -2.14 -15.70 0.48
N LEU A 351 -1.08 -15.13 -0.05
CA LEU A 351 -0.13 -14.28 0.68
C LEU A 351 -0.28 -12.83 0.23
N LEU A 352 -0.59 -11.94 1.17
CA LEU A 352 -0.45 -10.50 0.98
C LEU A 352 0.84 -10.05 1.64
N MET A 353 1.66 -9.27 0.92
CA MET A 353 2.93 -8.77 1.42
C MET A 353 3.16 -7.32 0.99
N ALA A 354 3.55 -6.48 1.95
CA ALA A 354 3.93 -5.09 1.73
C ALA A 354 5.20 -4.73 2.48
N PHE A 355 5.89 -3.70 2.00
CA PHE A 355 7.11 -3.17 2.62
C PHE A 355 6.95 -1.67 2.82
N GLY A 356 7.53 -1.14 3.90
CA GLY A 356 7.45 0.28 4.22
C GLY A 356 8.58 0.77 5.13
N PRO A 357 8.51 2.06 5.51
CA PRO A 357 9.48 2.65 6.42
C PRO A 357 9.63 1.89 7.72
N GLY A 358 10.89 1.92 8.25
CA GLY A 358 11.24 1.24 9.48
C GLY A 358 12.56 0.48 9.42
N PHE A 359 12.97 -0.19 8.39
CA PHE A 359 12.25 -0.74 7.26
C PHE A 359 11.47 -1.98 7.71
N THR A 360 10.28 -2.17 7.20
CA THR A 360 9.42 -3.27 7.68
C THR A 360 8.80 -4.06 6.53
N ALA A 361 8.50 -5.33 6.78
CA ALA A 361 7.66 -6.18 5.95
C ALA A 361 6.39 -6.56 6.74
N GLU A 362 5.23 -6.38 6.12
CA GLU A 362 3.94 -6.84 6.63
C GLU A 362 3.48 -8.02 5.78
N MET A 363 3.11 -9.12 6.42
CA MET A 363 2.63 -10.33 5.78
C MET A 363 1.27 -10.72 6.34
N ILE A 364 0.34 -11.06 5.45
CA ILE A 364 -0.99 -11.53 5.81
C ILE A 364 -1.29 -12.81 5.05
N LEU A 365 -1.73 -13.83 5.75
CA LEU A 365 -2.27 -15.05 5.17
C LEU A 365 -3.77 -14.89 4.98
N LEU A 366 -4.22 -15.06 3.75
CA LEU A 366 -5.61 -15.06 3.36
C LEU A 366 -6.08 -16.48 3.03
N GLN A 367 -7.37 -16.76 3.25
CA GLN A 367 -8.01 -17.99 2.80
C GLN A 367 -9.29 -17.63 2.04
N TRP A 368 -9.43 -18.14 0.83
CA TRP A 368 -10.65 -17.99 0.04
C TRP A 368 -11.74 -18.97 0.52
N PRO A 369 -13.01 -18.52 0.55
CA PRO A 369 -14.13 -19.33 1.04
C PRO A 369 -14.46 -20.51 0.14
#